data_b9d6d3ee4f2c663bcacfaffd0516a57e
#
_entry.id   b9d6d3ee4f2c663bcacfaffd0516a57e
#
_cell.length_a   1.000
_cell.length_b   1.000
_cell.length_c   1.000
_cell.angle_alpha   90.00
_cell.angle_beta   90.00
_cell.angle_gamma   90.00
#
_symmetry.space_group_name_H-M   'P 1'
#
loop_
_entity.id
_entity.type
_entity.pdbx_description
1 polymer ?
#
loop_
_entity_poly.entity_id
_entity_poly.type
_entity_poly.pdbx_seq_one_letter_code
_entity_poly.pdbx_strand_id
1 'polypeptide(L)' 'MAMVELLRSNDPVRLSWVMALLADAHIESVVFDTHTSIIEGSIGALPRRLMVLDGDLSRARHVLETAGESLIE' A
#
# COMPACT_ATOMS: atom_id res chain seq x y z
N MET A 1 -12.23 5.56 -12.55
CA MET A 1 -12.10 4.38 -11.70
C MET A 1 -11.65 4.76 -10.32
N ALA A 2 -12.17 4.10 -9.33
CA ALA A 2 -11.86 4.42 -7.95
C ALA A 2 -10.62 3.67 -7.49
N MET A 3 -9.90 4.30 -6.58
CA MET A 3 -8.79 3.64 -5.91
C MET A 3 -9.30 3.06 -4.60
N VAL A 4 -8.83 1.88 -4.26
CA VAL A 4 -9.22 1.23 -3.02
C VAL A 4 -8.00 0.83 -2.24
N GLU A 5 -8.13 0.69 -0.95
CA GLU A 5 -7.02 0.36 -0.07
C GLU A 5 -6.66 -1.11 -0.24
N LEU A 6 -5.38 -1.38 -0.48
CA LEU A 6 -4.88 -2.74 -0.56
C LEU A 6 -4.31 -3.18 0.78
N LEU A 7 -3.45 -2.34 1.35
CA LEU A 7 -2.89 -2.63 2.65
C LEU A 7 -2.49 -1.33 3.33
N ARG A 8 -2.14 -1.42 4.59
CA ARG A 8 -1.79 -0.29 5.41
C ARG A 8 -0.56 -0.64 6.21
N SER A 9 0.42 0.25 6.22
CA SER A 9 1.65 -0.01 6.95
C SER A 9 2.37 1.31 7.21
N ASN A 10 3.10 1.38 8.32
CA ASN A 10 3.95 2.52 8.58
C ASN A 10 5.43 2.19 8.32
N ASP A 11 5.69 1.06 7.69
CA ASP A 11 7.05 0.64 7.35
C ASP A 11 7.33 1.02 5.89
N PRO A 12 8.15 2.04 5.65
CA PRO A 12 8.41 2.48 4.28
C PRO A 12 9.16 1.42 3.45
N VAL A 13 9.94 0.59 4.09
CA VAL A 13 10.66 -0.46 3.36
C VAL A 13 9.67 -1.47 2.83
N ARG A 14 8.72 -1.88 3.67
CA ARG A 14 7.69 -2.82 3.25
C ARG A 14 6.85 -2.25 2.11
N LEU A 15 6.46 -1.00 2.23
CA LEU A 15 5.66 -0.36 1.19
C LEU A 15 6.41 -0.29 -0.12
N SER A 16 7.69 0.05 -0.08
CA SER A 16 8.51 0.12 -1.29
C SER A 16 8.59 -1.24 -1.96
N TRP A 17 8.77 -2.28 -1.16
CA TRP A 17 8.88 -3.63 -1.69
C TRP A 17 7.58 -4.07 -2.35
N VAL A 18 6.47 -3.81 -1.68
CA VAL A 18 5.17 -4.17 -2.22
C VAL A 18 4.89 -3.41 -3.51
N MET A 19 5.20 -2.12 -3.53
CA MET A 19 5.01 -1.33 -4.73
C MET A 19 5.83 -1.86 -5.89
N ALA A 20 7.04 -2.32 -5.62
CA ALA A 20 7.89 -2.91 -6.65
C ALA A 20 7.27 -4.18 -7.21
N LEU A 21 6.69 -5.01 -6.35
CA LEU A 21 6.02 -6.22 -6.79
C LEU A 21 4.84 -5.88 -7.69
N LEU A 22 4.06 -4.89 -7.30
CA LEU A 22 2.89 -4.49 -8.07
C LEU A 22 3.30 -3.91 -9.43
N ALA A 23 4.35 -3.09 -9.43
CA ALA A 23 4.83 -2.52 -10.66
C ALA A 23 5.32 -3.60 -11.63
N ASP A 24 5.95 -4.63 -11.09
CA ASP A 24 6.41 -5.74 -11.89
C ASP A 24 5.25 -6.49 -12.54
N ALA A 25 4.10 -6.46 -11.90
CA ALA A 25 2.90 -7.07 -12.42
C ALA A 25 2.03 -6.09 -13.23
N HIS A 26 2.56 -4.91 -13.49
CA HIS A 26 1.86 -3.87 -14.24
C HIS A 26 0.60 -3.38 -13.53
N ILE A 27 0.66 -3.33 -12.22
CA ILE A 27 -0.44 -2.83 -11.40
C ILE A 27 -0.04 -1.49 -10.84
N GLU A 28 -0.83 -0.47 -11.13
CA GLU A 28 -0.56 0.87 -10.64
C GLU A 28 -0.94 0.97 -9.17
N SER A 29 -0.10 1.61 -8.39
CA SER A 29 -0.36 1.78 -6.96
C SER A 29 0.07 3.16 -6.52
N VAL A 30 -0.57 3.66 -5.47
CA VAL A 30 -0.29 4.99 -4.92
C VAL A 30 -0.31 4.88 -3.40
N VAL A 31 0.62 5.57 -2.75
CA VAL A 31 0.64 5.63 -1.30
C VAL A 31 -0.03 6.92 -0.85
N PHE A 32 -1.04 6.76 -0.01
CA PHE A 32 -1.70 7.89 0.63
C PHE A 32 -1.28 7.91 2.08
N ASP A 33 -0.87 9.05 2.56
CA ASP A 33 -0.57 9.18 3.97
C ASP A 33 -1.28 10.41 4.51
N THR A 34 -1.32 10.49 5.83
CA THR A 34 -2.07 11.55 6.49
C THR A 34 -1.09 12.59 7.01
N HIS A 35 -0.35 13.15 6.13
CA HIS A 35 0.71 14.06 6.52
C HIS A 35 0.20 15.35 7.15
N THR A 36 -1.06 15.63 7.02
CA THR A 36 -1.61 16.84 7.60
C THR A 36 -1.51 16.87 9.11
N SER A 37 -1.34 15.71 9.71
CA SER A 37 -1.23 15.61 11.16
C SER A 37 0.17 15.85 11.66
N ILE A 38 1.08 16.10 10.79
CA ILE A 38 2.48 16.23 11.16
C ILE A 38 2.70 17.36 12.13
N ILE A 39 1.94 18.41 12.02
CA ILE A 39 2.10 19.57 12.89
C ILE A 39 1.88 19.23 14.34
N GLU A 40 1.25 18.11 14.59
CA GLU A 40 0.98 17.71 15.97
C GLU A 40 2.16 17.02 16.62
N GLY A 41 3.17 16.73 15.87
CA GLY A 41 4.30 16.04 16.43
C GLY A 41 4.10 14.56 16.58
N SER A 42 3.04 14.03 16.03
CA SER A 42 2.78 12.59 16.08
C SER A 42 3.50 11.86 14.97
N ILE A 43 4.67 12.27 14.73
CA ILE A 43 5.43 11.79 13.60
C ILE A 43 5.74 10.33 13.74
N GLY A 44 5.58 9.61 12.64
CA GLY A 44 5.95 8.22 12.58
C GLY A 44 4.91 7.26 13.10
N ALA A 45 3.85 7.78 13.68
CA ALA A 45 2.81 6.93 14.23
C ALA A 45 1.68 6.66 13.25
N LEU A 46 1.61 7.41 12.17
CA LEU A 46 0.49 7.32 11.25
C LEU A 46 0.78 6.33 10.13
N PRO A 47 -0.07 5.34 9.95
CA PRO A 47 0.12 4.38 8.87
C PRO A 47 -0.15 5.01 7.51
N ARG A 48 0.56 4.54 6.52
CA ARG A 48 0.32 4.91 5.14
C ARG A 48 -0.53 3.84 4.50
N ARG A 49 -1.39 4.27 3.60
CA ARG A 49 -2.28 3.35 2.90
C ARG A 49 -1.82 3.19 1.47
N LEU A 50 -1.66 1.94 1.06
CA LEU A 50 -1.32 1.65 -0.32
C LEU A 50 -2.60 1.37 -1.07
N MET A 51 -2.83 2.15 -2.11
CA MET A 51 -4.09 2.09 -2.86
C MET A 51 -3.82 1.57 -4.26
N VAL A 52 -4.77 0.82 -4.78
CA VAL A 52 -4.74 0.35 -6.16
C VAL A 52 -6.10 0.63 -6.79
N LEU A 53 -6.16 0.54 -8.11
CA LEU A 53 -7.43 0.68 -8.79
C LEU A 53 -8.35 -0.46 -8.38
N ASP A 54 -9.63 -0.13 -8.25
CA ASP A 54 -10.62 -1.10 -7.84
C ASP A 54 -10.59 -2.35 -8.71
N GLY A 55 -10.45 -2.18 -10.01
CA GLY A 55 -10.43 -3.30 -10.93
C GLY A 55 -9.18 -4.17 -10.81
N ASP A 56 -8.15 -3.69 -10.13
CA ASP A 56 -6.90 -4.43 -9.98
C ASP A 56 -6.76 -5.06 -8.59
N LEU A 57 -7.73 -4.88 -7.73
CA LEU A 57 -7.59 -5.31 -6.34
C LEU A 57 -7.33 -6.80 -6.21
N SER A 58 -8.09 -7.62 -6.94
CA SER A 58 -7.91 -9.07 -6.88
C SER A 58 -6.54 -9.48 -7.37
N ARG A 59 -6.09 -8.88 -8.46
CA ARG A 59 -4.77 -9.18 -9.00
C ARG A 59 -3.68 -8.78 -8.03
N ALA A 60 -3.84 -7.61 -7.42
CA ALA A 60 -2.86 -7.12 -6.47
C ALA A 60 -2.73 -8.07 -5.29
N ARG A 61 -3.85 -8.52 -4.76
CA ARG A 61 -3.83 -9.48 -3.66
C ARG A 61 -3.15 -10.76 -4.06
N HIS A 62 -3.45 -11.23 -5.26
CA HIS A 62 -2.85 -12.48 -5.75
C HIS A 62 -1.33 -12.36 -5.88
N VAL A 63 -0.86 -11.22 -6.37
CA VAL A 63 0.57 -10.98 -6.51
C VAL A 63 1.25 -11.06 -5.14
N LEU A 64 0.66 -10.44 -4.14
CA LEU A 64 1.25 -10.42 -2.81
C LEU A 64 1.20 -11.79 -2.17
N GLU A 65 0.11 -12.52 -2.33
CA GLU A 65 0.02 -13.87 -1.79
C GLU A 65 1.05 -14.80 -2.41
N THR A 66 1.25 -14.67 -3.71
CA THR A 66 2.24 -15.49 -4.42
C THR A 66 3.65 -15.18 -3.92
N ALA A 67 3.90 -13.94 -3.55
CA ALA A 67 5.21 -13.52 -3.06
C ALA A 67 5.37 -13.81 -1.57
N GLY A 68 4.35 -14.32 -0.92
CA GLY A 68 4.43 -14.63 0.50
C GLY A 68 4.16 -13.47 1.43
N GLU A 69 3.65 -12.38 0.91
CA GLU A 69 3.37 -11.21 1.73
C GLU A 69 1.99 -11.34 2.38
N SER A 70 1.93 -11.08 3.68
CA SER A 70 0.66 -11.13 4.39
C SER A 70 -0.07 -9.81 4.26
N LEU A 71 -1.36 -9.89 3.97
CA LEU A 71 -2.21 -8.71 3.91
C LEU A 71 -2.91 -8.43 5.23
N ILE A 72 -2.79 -9.34 6.17
CA ILE A 72 -3.41 -9.21 7.48
C ILE A 72 -2.35 -8.82 8.48
N GLU A 73 -2.58 -7.74 9.18
CA GLU A 73 -1.63 -7.25 10.17
C GLU A 73 -1.93 -7.72 11.55
#